data_80fde3b68f2674f60520700c0adf26d7
#
_entry.id   80fde3b68f2674f60520700c0adf26d7
#
_cell.length_a   1.000
_cell.length_b   1.000
_cell.length_c   1.000
_cell.angle_alpha   90.00
_cell.angle_beta   90.00
_cell.angle_gamma   90.00
#
_symmetry.space_group_name_H-M   'P 1'
#
loop_
_entity.id
_entity.type
_entity.pdbx_description
1 polymer ?
#
loop_
_entity_poly.entity_id
_entity_poly.type
_entity_poly.pdbx_seq_one_letter_code
_entity_poly.pdbx_strand_id
1 'polypeptide(L)'
;MILEFGKVDKSGGTEPRSPISITLIFLTAFLAGVGLSDAPAQDIAEKAQLCDACHGEDGKPKEPDTPIIWGQYTGYLYIELRDYKSGLRKNDKMSPIAADLSKDDMMALARYFSEKKWPQLDTSASNADALTSERLAASGMCKECHLDGYRGASTVPRLSGQSPTYLELTLLAFKTGARANNPAMSALVASYSDDDLKTMARYLGGIHNQ
;
A
#
# COMPACT_ATOMS: atom_id res chain seq x y z
N MET A 1 -68.50 17.00 9.02
CA MET A 1 -69.62 16.19 9.52
C MET A 1 -69.11 15.50 10.77
N ILE A 2 -69.16 16.20 11.89
CA ILE A 2 -70.06 16.04 13.00
C ILE A 2 -69.81 14.72 13.76
N LEU A 3 -69.04 14.88 14.85
CA LEU A 3 -69.36 14.63 16.27
C LEU A 3 -69.86 13.22 16.62
N GLU A 4 -69.31 12.56 17.66
CA GLU A 4 -69.93 12.60 18.98
C GLU A 4 -69.00 12.14 20.11
N PHE A 5 -69.24 12.77 21.24
CA PHE A 5 -68.65 12.57 22.56
C PHE A 5 -69.40 11.39 23.32
N GLY A 6 -68.62 10.60 24.05
CA GLY A 6 -69.07 9.55 24.94
C GLY A 6 -68.45 9.63 26.33
N LYS A 7 -69.25 9.93 27.24
CA LYS A 7 -69.23 10.25 28.66
C LYS A 7 -68.44 9.34 29.60
N VAL A 8 -67.86 10.01 30.58
CA VAL A 8 -67.29 9.56 31.86
C VAL A 8 -68.28 8.78 32.72
N ASP A 9 -67.80 7.73 33.35
CA ASP A 9 -68.39 7.23 34.57
C ASP A 9 -67.39 7.11 35.73
N LYS A 10 -67.76 7.69 36.86
CA LYS A 10 -67.01 7.69 38.10
C LYS A 10 -67.69 6.68 39.04
N SER A 11 -66.97 5.66 39.46
CA SER A 11 -67.34 4.99 40.70
C SER A 11 -66.08 4.63 41.50
N GLY A 12 -66.02 5.17 42.70
CA GLY A 12 -64.97 5.02 43.67
C GLY A 12 -64.94 3.67 44.34
N GLY A 13 -63.79 3.24 44.69
CA GLY A 13 -63.55 2.11 45.59
C GLY A 13 -62.20 2.34 46.29
N THR A 14 -62.32 2.68 47.55
CA THR A 14 -61.16 2.78 48.46
C THR A 14 -60.78 1.39 48.98
N GLU A 15 -59.60 0.92 48.74
CA GLU A 15 -59.03 -0.23 49.43
C GLU A 15 -57.65 0.11 50.05
N PRO A 16 -57.27 -0.55 51.17
CA PRO A 16 -56.30 -0.06 52.11
C PRO A 16 -54.81 -0.41 51.61
N ARG A 17 -53.93 0.53 51.85
CA ARG A 17 -52.52 0.44 51.52
C ARG A 17 -51.77 -0.49 52.50
N SER A 18 -51.27 -1.61 52.02
CA SER A 18 -50.25 -2.40 52.70
C SER A 18 -48.86 -1.75 52.52
N PRO A 19 -47.99 -1.76 53.53
CA PRO A 19 -46.64 -1.21 53.39
C PRO A 19 -45.74 -2.15 52.56
N ILE A 20 -45.34 -1.67 51.39
CA ILE A 20 -44.34 -2.38 50.55
C ILE A 20 -42.96 -2.15 51.18
N SER A 21 -42.37 -3.21 51.75
CA SER A 21 -40.99 -3.28 52.11
C SER A 21 -40.13 -3.11 50.89
N ILE A 22 -39.43 -1.98 50.77
CA ILE A 22 -38.47 -1.74 49.72
C ILE A 22 -37.17 -2.47 50.08
N THR A 23 -37.00 -3.68 49.59
CA THR A 23 -35.69 -4.38 49.61
C THR A 23 -34.82 -3.76 48.56
N LEU A 24 -33.84 -2.97 49.05
CA LEU A 24 -32.85 -2.33 48.20
C LEU A 24 -31.89 -3.41 47.65
N ILE A 25 -32.12 -3.90 46.42
CA ILE A 25 -31.24 -4.79 45.73
C ILE A 25 -30.12 -3.91 45.12
N PHE A 26 -28.94 -3.95 45.75
CA PHE A 26 -27.73 -3.41 45.15
C PHE A 26 -27.36 -4.26 43.93
N LEU A 27 -27.77 -3.78 42.73
CA LEU A 27 -27.31 -4.34 41.47
C LEU A 27 -25.88 -3.79 41.22
N THR A 28 -24.90 -4.56 41.64
CA THR A 28 -23.48 -4.28 41.24
C THR A 28 -23.36 -4.53 39.74
N ALA A 29 -23.41 -3.44 38.97
CA ALA A 29 -23.09 -3.47 37.56
C ALA A 29 -21.63 -3.81 37.41
N PHE A 30 -21.34 -5.07 37.08
CA PHE A 30 -20.02 -5.52 36.64
C PHE A 30 -19.81 -4.95 35.23
N LEU A 31 -19.15 -3.79 35.13
CA LEU A 31 -18.64 -3.26 33.88
C LEU A 31 -17.55 -4.21 33.39
N ALA A 32 -17.95 -5.24 32.65
CA ALA A 32 -17.05 -5.98 31.83
C ALA A 32 -16.53 -5.01 30.76
N GLY A 33 -15.31 -4.50 30.97
CA GLY A 33 -14.61 -3.74 29.95
C GLY A 33 -14.47 -4.60 28.72
N VAL A 34 -15.26 -4.30 27.69
CA VAL A 34 -15.06 -4.84 26.35
C VAL A 34 -13.76 -4.20 25.86
N GLY A 35 -12.66 -4.91 26.06
CA GLY A 35 -11.38 -4.57 25.44
C GLY A 35 -11.60 -4.53 23.93
N LEU A 36 -11.55 -3.33 23.36
CA LEU A 36 -11.43 -3.16 21.93
C LEU A 36 -10.13 -3.88 21.52
N SER A 37 -10.29 -5.04 20.91
CA SER A 37 -9.15 -5.78 20.36
C SER A 37 -8.63 -5.00 19.16
N ASP A 38 -7.44 -4.39 19.31
CA ASP A 38 -6.64 -3.83 18.20
C ASP A 38 -6.02 -4.97 17.34
N ALA A 39 -6.75 -6.06 17.18
CA ALA A 39 -6.28 -7.26 16.50
C ALA A 39 -5.85 -7.08 15.02
N PRO A 40 -6.45 -6.17 14.19
CA PRO A 40 -6.05 -6.10 12.78
C PRO A 40 -4.69 -5.41 12.53
N ALA A 41 -4.31 -4.42 13.35
CA ALA A 41 -3.07 -3.66 13.13
C ALA A 41 -1.81 -4.45 13.57
N GLN A 42 -1.92 -5.25 14.61
CA GLN A 42 -0.82 -6.08 15.12
C GLN A 42 -0.51 -7.24 14.17
N ASP A 43 -1.53 -7.86 13.58
CA ASP A 43 -1.39 -8.94 12.59
C ASP A 43 -0.66 -8.47 11.33
N ILE A 44 -0.92 -7.25 10.83
CA ILE A 44 -0.27 -6.77 9.59
C ILE A 44 1.20 -6.42 9.81
N ALA A 45 1.58 -5.92 10.98
CA ALA A 45 2.98 -5.66 11.32
C ALA A 45 3.79 -6.96 11.39
N GLU A 46 3.21 -8.04 11.90
CA GLU A 46 3.84 -9.36 11.93
C GLU A 46 4.00 -9.92 10.50
N LYS A 47 2.97 -9.83 9.66
CA LYS A 47 3.07 -10.23 8.24
C LYS A 47 4.11 -9.42 7.47
N ALA A 48 4.28 -8.14 7.79
CA ALA A 48 5.25 -7.27 7.16
C ALA A 48 6.70 -7.69 7.42
N GLN A 49 7.00 -8.36 8.55
CA GLN A 49 8.35 -8.85 8.87
C GLN A 49 8.87 -9.84 7.81
N LEU A 50 7.97 -10.63 7.19
CA LEU A 50 8.37 -11.50 6.09
C LEU A 50 8.87 -10.69 4.89
N CYS A 51 8.28 -9.54 4.61
CA CYS A 51 8.70 -8.65 3.53
C CYS A 51 10.02 -7.95 3.87
N ASP A 52 10.14 -7.47 5.12
CA ASP A 52 11.33 -6.79 5.63
C ASP A 52 12.58 -7.69 5.59
N ALA A 53 12.42 -9.01 5.63
CA ALA A 53 13.51 -9.97 5.52
C ALA A 53 14.38 -9.76 4.25
N CYS A 54 13.78 -9.31 3.14
CA CYS A 54 14.47 -9.01 1.88
C CYS A 54 14.49 -7.50 1.57
N HIS A 55 13.35 -6.81 1.80
CA HIS A 55 13.19 -5.39 1.48
C HIS A 55 13.83 -4.45 2.52
N GLY A 56 14.34 -5.00 3.64
CA GLY A 56 15.05 -4.29 4.71
C GLY A 56 14.13 -3.80 5.82
N GLU A 57 14.56 -4.02 7.07
CA GLU A 57 13.86 -3.59 8.28
C GLU A 57 13.89 -2.06 8.48
N ASP A 58 14.78 -1.38 7.77
CA ASP A 58 14.89 0.07 7.66
C ASP A 58 14.45 0.59 6.29
N GLY A 59 13.87 -0.30 5.45
CA GLY A 59 13.45 -0.04 4.08
C GLY A 59 14.57 -0.09 3.04
N LYS A 60 15.83 -0.33 3.47
CA LYS A 60 16.96 -0.51 2.55
C LYS A 60 17.09 -1.98 2.17
N PRO A 61 16.87 -2.33 0.89
CA PRO A 61 16.95 -3.71 0.44
C PRO A 61 18.30 -4.35 0.77
N LYS A 62 18.27 -5.64 1.13
CA LYS A 62 19.49 -6.40 1.44
C LYS A 62 20.29 -6.76 0.18
N GLU A 63 19.58 -6.93 -0.94
CA GLU A 63 20.19 -7.26 -2.22
C GLU A 63 19.88 -6.14 -3.23
N PRO A 64 20.82 -5.82 -4.13
CA PRO A 64 20.67 -4.69 -5.06
C PRO A 64 19.54 -4.90 -6.10
N ASP A 65 19.15 -6.12 -6.39
CA ASP A 65 18.06 -6.48 -7.29
C ASP A 65 16.66 -6.43 -6.61
N THR A 66 16.63 -6.24 -5.30
CA THR A 66 15.41 -6.11 -4.53
C THR A 66 14.99 -4.64 -4.45
N PRO A 67 13.70 -4.31 -4.69
CA PRO A 67 13.26 -2.91 -4.68
C PRO A 67 13.01 -2.37 -3.28
N ILE A 68 13.15 -1.04 -3.14
CA ILE A 68 12.55 -0.29 -2.04
C ILE A 68 11.03 -0.36 -2.20
N ILE A 69 10.35 -0.75 -1.11
CA ILE A 69 8.88 -0.74 -1.02
C ILE A 69 8.34 0.26 0.00
N TRP A 70 9.17 0.70 0.95
CA TRP A 70 8.82 1.73 1.91
C TRP A 70 8.55 3.07 1.21
N GLY A 71 7.44 3.72 1.55
CA GLY A 71 7.06 5.00 0.95
C GLY A 71 6.67 4.93 -0.53
N GLN A 72 6.51 3.72 -1.08
CA GLN A 72 5.93 3.53 -2.40
C GLN A 72 4.41 3.59 -2.32
N TYR A 73 3.73 3.94 -3.39
CA TYR A 73 2.28 4.18 -3.38
C TYR A 73 1.46 2.92 -3.15
N THR A 74 0.45 3.02 -2.29
CA THR A 74 -0.49 1.93 -1.96
C THR A 74 -1.07 1.27 -3.22
N GLY A 75 -1.56 2.07 -4.17
CA GLY A 75 -2.16 1.56 -5.40
C GLY A 75 -1.17 0.75 -6.24
N TYR A 76 0.06 1.23 -6.37
CA TYR A 76 1.12 0.51 -7.08
C TYR A 76 1.51 -0.79 -6.37
N LEU A 77 1.78 -0.73 -5.06
CA LEU A 77 2.15 -1.92 -4.28
C LEU A 77 1.08 -3.00 -4.33
N TYR A 78 -0.20 -2.62 -4.19
CA TYR A 78 -1.31 -3.55 -4.30
C TYR A 78 -1.39 -4.22 -5.68
N ILE A 79 -1.25 -3.43 -6.77
CA ILE A 79 -1.28 -3.95 -8.14
C ILE A 79 -0.15 -4.96 -8.34
N GLU A 80 1.06 -4.66 -7.90
CA GLU A 80 2.20 -5.55 -8.07
C GLU A 80 2.04 -6.86 -7.29
N LEU A 81 1.55 -6.83 -6.05
CA LEU A 81 1.25 -8.04 -5.27
C LEU A 81 0.16 -8.88 -5.96
N ARG A 82 -0.92 -8.24 -6.44
CA ARG A 82 -1.97 -8.90 -7.20
C ARG A 82 -1.44 -9.56 -8.48
N ASP A 83 -0.57 -8.87 -9.19
CA ASP A 83 -0.03 -9.34 -10.47
C ASP A 83 0.95 -10.49 -10.27
N TYR A 84 1.72 -10.50 -9.17
CA TYR A 84 2.52 -11.67 -8.78
C TYR A 84 1.62 -12.87 -8.44
N LYS A 85 0.55 -12.64 -7.66
CA LYS A 85 -0.42 -13.70 -7.30
C LYS A 85 -1.12 -14.29 -8.51
N SER A 86 -1.51 -13.45 -9.47
CA SER A 86 -2.22 -13.88 -10.69
C SER A 86 -1.30 -14.43 -11.77
N GLY A 87 0.02 -14.30 -11.64
CA GLY A 87 1.00 -14.70 -12.63
C GLY A 87 1.16 -13.73 -13.82
N LEU A 88 0.52 -12.55 -13.78
CA LEU A 88 0.72 -11.47 -14.76
C LEU A 88 2.12 -10.86 -14.63
N ARG A 89 2.67 -10.86 -13.42
CA ARG A 89 4.08 -10.59 -13.14
C ARG A 89 4.69 -11.82 -12.49
N LYS A 90 5.87 -12.23 -12.95
CA LYS A 90 6.55 -13.43 -12.45
C LYS A 90 7.88 -13.08 -11.81
N ASN A 91 8.17 -13.70 -10.69
CA ASN A 91 9.46 -13.66 -10.01
C ASN A 91 9.55 -14.85 -9.06
N ASP A 92 10.69 -15.54 -9.05
CA ASP A 92 10.85 -16.80 -8.31
C ASP A 92 10.72 -16.64 -6.78
N LYS A 93 11.01 -15.43 -6.24
CA LYS A 93 10.86 -15.11 -4.82
C LYS A 93 9.47 -14.55 -4.51
N MET A 94 9.01 -13.54 -5.30
CA MET A 94 7.78 -12.81 -4.99
C MET A 94 6.50 -13.55 -5.34
N SER A 95 6.50 -14.37 -6.42
CA SER A 95 5.28 -15.08 -6.83
C SER A 95 4.79 -16.08 -5.78
N PRO A 96 5.64 -16.91 -5.15
CA PRO A 96 5.21 -17.77 -4.05
C PRO A 96 4.69 -16.98 -2.85
N ILE A 97 5.38 -15.90 -2.45
CA ILE A 97 4.95 -15.07 -1.31
C ILE A 97 3.57 -14.47 -1.57
N ALA A 98 3.36 -13.91 -2.76
CA ALA A 98 2.08 -13.29 -3.12
C ALA A 98 0.94 -14.31 -3.26
N ALA A 99 1.23 -15.57 -3.61
CA ALA A 99 0.23 -16.63 -3.76
C ALA A 99 -0.55 -16.88 -2.46
N ASP A 100 0.11 -16.76 -1.32
CA ASP A 100 -0.46 -17.02 0.01
C ASP A 100 -1.24 -15.82 0.59
N LEU A 101 -1.11 -14.61 0.00
CA LEU A 101 -1.78 -13.42 0.49
C LEU A 101 -3.24 -13.36 0.05
N SER A 102 -4.16 -13.05 0.97
CA SER A 102 -5.52 -12.67 0.64
C SER A 102 -5.55 -11.26 -0.01
N LYS A 103 -6.68 -10.90 -0.61
CA LYS A 103 -6.89 -9.53 -1.14
C LYS A 103 -6.73 -8.47 -0.05
N ASP A 104 -7.25 -8.76 1.13
CA ASP A 104 -7.22 -7.85 2.27
C ASP A 104 -5.79 -7.73 2.83
N ASP A 105 -5.03 -8.82 2.90
CA ASP A 105 -3.60 -8.80 3.24
C ASP A 105 -2.80 -7.94 2.27
N MET A 106 -2.99 -8.13 0.96
CA MET A 106 -2.29 -7.33 -0.05
C MET A 106 -2.58 -5.83 0.09
N MET A 107 -3.84 -5.47 0.36
CA MET A 107 -4.22 -4.07 0.55
C MET A 107 -3.67 -3.51 1.86
N ALA A 108 -3.71 -4.28 2.94
CA ALA A 108 -3.19 -3.87 4.23
C ALA A 108 -1.66 -3.71 4.22
N LEU A 109 -0.92 -4.66 3.62
CA LEU A 109 0.52 -4.56 3.42
C LEU A 109 0.90 -3.38 2.53
N ALA A 110 0.16 -3.14 1.44
CA ALA A 110 0.39 -2.01 0.56
C ALA A 110 0.23 -0.66 1.30
N ARG A 111 -0.76 -0.52 2.16
CA ARG A 111 -0.93 0.65 3.04
C ARG A 111 0.21 0.77 4.04
N TYR A 112 0.50 -0.31 4.76
CA TYR A 112 1.53 -0.34 5.78
C TYR A 112 2.88 0.16 5.24
N PHE A 113 3.33 -0.35 4.08
CA PHE A 113 4.59 0.06 3.48
C PHE A 113 4.54 1.46 2.85
N SER A 114 3.38 1.90 2.34
CA SER A 114 3.23 3.24 1.76
C SER A 114 3.34 4.36 2.80
N GLU A 115 3.01 4.10 4.05
CA GLU A 115 3.08 5.04 5.17
C GLU A 115 4.49 5.16 5.76
N LYS A 116 5.40 4.27 5.37
CA LYS A 116 6.81 4.33 5.80
C LYS A 116 7.54 5.44 5.06
N LYS A 117 8.60 5.94 5.68
CA LYS A 117 9.48 6.92 5.03
C LYS A 117 10.32 6.24 3.96
N TRP A 118 10.35 6.82 2.76
CA TRP A 118 11.27 6.37 1.71
C TRP A 118 12.71 6.47 2.18
N PRO A 119 13.50 5.37 2.16
CA PRO A 119 14.89 5.41 2.58
C PRO A 119 15.76 6.07 1.51
N GLN A 120 16.95 6.48 1.89
CA GLN A 120 17.98 6.91 0.96
C GLN A 120 19.02 5.80 0.83
N LEU A 121 19.30 5.39 -0.40
CA LEU A 121 20.42 4.52 -0.71
C LEU A 121 21.68 5.39 -0.92
N ASP A 122 22.82 4.83 -0.64
CA ASP A 122 24.12 5.46 -0.94
C ASP A 122 24.48 5.25 -2.41
N THR A 123 23.72 5.91 -3.29
CA THR A 123 23.87 5.85 -4.74
C THR A 123 23.98 7.26 -5.30
N SER A 124 24.75 7.42 -6.36
CA SER A 124 24.88 8.69 -7.06
C SER A 124 24.90 8.47 -8.57
N ALA A 125 24.37 9.43 -9.31
CA ALA A 125 24.47 9.46 -10.78
C ALA A 125 25.56 10.45 -11.21
N SER A 126 26.26 10.14 -12.29
CA SER A 126 27.17 11.07 -12.92
C SER A 126 26.39 12.19 -13.64
N ASN A 127 27.01 13.35 -13.83
CA ASN A 127 26.43 14.42 -14.65
C ASN A 127 26.19 13.98 -16.10
N ALA A 128 27.04 13.10 -16.63
CA ALA A 128 26.89 12.55 -17.99
C ALA A 128 25.65 11.64 -18.08
N ASP A 129 25.43 10.79 -17.07
CA ASP A 129 24.22 9.96 -17.00
C ASP A 129 22.97 10.85 -16.88
N ALA A 130 23.04 11.93 -16.09
CA ALA A 130 21.92 12.87 -15.94
C ALA A 130 21.51 13.52 -17.26
N LEU A 131 22.47 14.11 -17.99
CA LEU A 131 22.22 14.77 -19.28
C LEU A 131 21.70 13.79 -20.33
N THR A 132 22.24 12.59 -20.40
CA THR A 132 21.78 11.56 -21.33
C THR A 132 20.40 11.07 -20.97
N SER A 133 20.14 10.76 -19.70
CA SER A 133 18.86 10.24 -19.23
C SER A 133 17.73 11.24 -19.36
N GLU A 134 17.96 12.53 -19.10
CA GLU A 134 16.94 13.57 -19.30
C GLU A 134 16.52 13.71 -20.76
N ARG A 135 17.45 13.58 -21.71
CA ARG A 135 17.11 13.58 -23.15
C ARG A 135 16.32 12.34 -23.55
N LEU A 136 16.73 11.17 -23.08
CA LEU A 136 16.02 9.92 -23.32
C LEU A 136 14.63 9.94 -22.71
N ALA A 137 14.52 10.39 -21.48
CA ALA A 137 13.23 10.48 -20.78
C ALA A 137 12.28 11.51 -21.42
N ALA A 138 12.80 12.60 -21.98
CA ALA A 138 12.00 13.57 -22.72
C ALA A 138 11.46 12.95 -24.01
N SER A 139 12.25 12.19 -24.77
CA SER A 139 11.80 11.51 -25.98
C SER A 139 10.76 10.44 -25.71
N GLY A 140 10.84 9.74 -24.56
CA GLY A 140 9.89 8.73 -24.14
C GLY A 140 8.72 9.26 -23.29
N MET A 141 8.65 10.58 -23.07
CA MET A 141 7.59 11.21 -22.26
C MET A 141 7.45 10.58 -20.86
N CYS A 142 8.54 10.14 -20.26
CA CYS A 142 8.51 9.41 -18.99
C CYS A 142 7.86 10.22 -17.85
N LYS A 143 8.09 11.54 -17.85
CA LYS A 143 7.53 12.45 -16.83
C LYS A 143 6.04 12.69 -16.96
N GLU A 144 5.40 12.38 -18.09
CA GLU A 144 3.95 12.48 -18.23
C GLU A 144 3.21 11.56 -17.25
N CYS A 145 3.79 10.40 -16.96
CA CYS A 145 3.25 9.45 -15.99
C CYS A 145 4.00 9.48 -14.66
N HIS A 146 5.35 9.46 -14.70
CA HIS A 146 6.17 9.38 -13.48
C HIS A 146 6.36 10.74 -12.79
N LEU A 147 5.82 11.81 -13.36
CA LEU A 147 5.79 13.18 -12.85
C LEU A 147 7.19 13.80 -12.64
N ASP A 148 7.23 15.05 -12.26
CA ASP A 148 8.48 15.75 -11.98
C ASP A 148 9.27 15.08 -10.86
N GLY A 149 10.60 15.04 -11.05
CA GLY A 149 11.50 14.33 -10.15
C GLY A 149 11.29 12.81 -10.13
N TYR A 150 10.52 12.26 -11.09
CA TYR A 150 10.20 10.82 -11.18
C TYR A 150 9.59 10.26 -9.89
N ARG A 151 8.76 11.07 -9.24
CA ARG A 151 8.13 10.71 -7.97
C ARG A 151 6.94 9.79 -8.15
N GLY A 152 6.28 9.84 -9.31
CA GLY A 152 5.05 9.10 -9.58
C GLY A 152 3.85 9.56 -8.74
N ALA A 153 2.75 8.84 -8.82
CA ALA A 153 1.56 9.02 -7.98
C ALA A 153 0.59 7.83 -8.12
N SER A 154 -0.19 7.54 -7.11
CA SER A 154 -1.29 6.57 -7.15
C SER A 154 -0.83 5.16 -7.56
N THR A 155 -1.05 4.78 -8.82
CA THR A 155 -0.65 3.49 -9.39
C THR A 155 0.62 3.56 -10.23
N VAL A 156 1.15 4.77 -10.45
CA VAL A 156 2.43 5.00 -11.14
C VAL A 156 3.54 5.11 -10.10
N PRO A 157 4.56 4.25 -10.15
CA PRO A 157 5.54 4.17 -9.07
C PRO A 157 6.51 5.36 -9.04
N ARG A 158 6.99 5.66 -7.84
CA ARG A 158 8.19 6.45 -7.65
C ARG A 158 9.40 5.67 -8.16
N LEU A 159 10.21 6.32 -8.97
CA LEU A 159 11.47 5.78 -9.52
C LEU A 159 12.69 6.43 -8.87
N SER A 160 12.58 7.73 -8.51
CA SER A 160 13.69 8.48 -7.92
C SER A 160 14.18 7.85 -6.61
N GLY A 161 15.49 7.59 -6.56
CA GLY A 161 16.15 6.96 -5.42
C GLY A 161 15.85 5.47 -5.23
N GLN A 162 15.23 4.81 -6.21
CA GLN A 162 15.05 3.35 -6.22
C GLN A 162 16.40 2.67 -6.52
N SER A 163 16.56 1.39 -6.13
CA SER A 163 17.76 0.63 -6.46
C SER A 163 18.09 0.69 -7.97
N PRO A 164 19.27 1.18 -8.36
CA PRO A 164 19.66 1.23 -9.78
C PRO A 164 19.64 -0.15 -10.44
N THR A 165 20.11 -1.18 -9.75
CA THR A 165 20.11 -2.56 -10.26
C THR A 165 18.69 -3.09 -10.47
N TYR A 166 17.79 -2.85 -9.51
CA TYR A 166 16.39 -3.21 -9.70
C TYR A 166 15.74 -2.46 -10.86
N LEU A 167 16.02 -1.16 -11.01
CA LEU A 167 15.50 -0.36 -12.13
C LEU A 167 16.00 -0.90 -13.47
N GLU A 168 17.32 -1.20 -13.59
CA GLU A 168 17.91 -1.77 -14.79
C GLU A 168 17.22 -3.09 -15.18
N LEU A 169 17.18 -4.05 -14.25
CA LEU A 169 16.53 -5.34 -14.48
C LEU A 169 15.07 -5.19 -14.86
N THR A 170 14.36 -4.26 -14.24
CA THR A 170 12.94 -4.00 -14.51
C THR A 170 12.72 -3.41 -15.91
N LEU A 171 13.53 -2.42 -16.32
CA LEU A 171 13.43 -1.81 -17.64
C LEU A 171 13.76 -2.82 -18.75
N LEU A 172 14.80 -3.61 -18.56
CA LEU A 172 15.17 -4.70 -19.49
C LEU A 172 14.08 -5.79 -19.54
N ALA A 173 13.46 -6.12 -18.40
CA ALA A 173 12.38 -7.10 -18.36
C ALA A 173 11.13 -6.59 -19.10
N PHE A 174 10.78 -5.32 -19.02
CA PHE A 174 9.72 -4.73 -19.84
C PHE A 174 10.08 -4.75 -21.34
N LYS A 175 11.31 -4.41 -21.71
CA LYS A 175 11.78 -4.42 -23.10
C LYS A 175 11.71 -5.80 -23.72
N THR A 176 12.11 -6.83 -22.99
CA THR A 176 12.12 -8.22 -23.47
C THR A 176 10.77 -8.92 -23.36
N GLY A 177 9.78 -8.32 -22.68
CA GLY A 177 8.49 -8.95 -22.38
C GLY A 177 8.53 -9.96 -21.23
N ALA A 178 9.66 -10.14 -20.55
CA ALA A 178 9.75 -10.96 -19.32
C ALA A 178 8.89 -10.38 -18.19
N ARG A 179 8.71 -9.05 -18.17
CA ARG A 179 7.70 -8.36 -17.40
C ARG A 179 6.69 -7.72 -18.34
N ALA A 180 5.44 -8.16 -18.31
CA ALA A 180 4.40 -7.76 -19.25
C ALA A 180 3.12 -7.20 -18.59
N ASN A 181 3.14 -7.03 -17.26
CA ASN A 181 1.97 -6.55 -16.51
C ASN A 181 1.64 -5.06 -16.74
N ASN A 182 2.47 -4.34 -17.51
CA ASN A 182 2.18 -2.99 -17.98
C ASN A 182 2.57 -2.82 -19.45
N PRO A 183 1.64 -3.02 -20.40
CA PRO A 183 1.92 -2.93 -21.83
C PRO A 183 2.43 -1.56 -22.28
N ALA A 184 2.01 -0.47 -21.62
CA ALA A 184 2.49 0.87 -21.95
C ALA A 184 3.99 1.00 -21.68
N MET A 185 4.46 0.50 -20.52
CA MET A 185 5.89 0.47 -20.22
C MET A 185 6.67 -0.38 -21.24
N SER A 186 6.16 -1.57 -21.58
CA SER A 186 6.81 -2.42 -22.61
C SER A 186 6.95 -1.71 -23.95
N ALA A 187 5.89 -1.03 -24.41
CA ALA A 187 5.92 -0.29 -25.65
C ALA A 187 6.89 0.89 -25.62
N LEU A 188 6.93 1.64 -24.52
CA LEU A 188 7.82 2.80 -24.36
C LEU A 188 9.31 2.41 -24.38
N VAL A 189 9.68 1.36 -23.64
CA VAL A 189 11.10 0.99 -23.52
C VAL A 189 11.62 0.15 -24.68
N ALA A 190 10.76 -0.35 -25.56
CA ALA A 190 11.15 -1.22 -26.67
C ALA A 190 12.15 -0.60 -27.65
N SER A 191 12.10 0.72 -27.84
CA SER A 191 12.94 1.45 -28.79
C SER A 191 14.33 1.85 -28.25
N TYR A 192 14.54 1.75 -26.92
CA TYR A 192 15.81 2.11 -26.30
C TYR A 192 16.84 0.98 -26.39
N SER A 193 18.11 1.33 -26.51
CA SER A 193 19.18 0.34 -26.35
C SER A 193 19.26 -0.13 -24.89
N ASP A 194 19.90 -1.28 -24.66
CA ASP A 194 20.13 -1.76 -23.29
C ASP A 194 20.99 -0.79 -22.49
N ASP A 195 21.97 -0.16 -23.16
CA ASP A 195 22.86 0.82 -22.52
C ASP A 195 22.12 2.12 -22.17
N ASP A 196 21.14 2.55 -22.97
CA ASP A 196 20.26 3.66 -22.62
C ASP A 196 19.46 3.34 -21.35
N LEU A 197 18.86 2.14 -21.28
CA LEU A 197 18.07 1.70 -20.12
C LEU A 197 18.91 1.59 -18.85
N LYS A 198 20.15 1.08 -18.97
CA LYS A 198 21.12 1.03 -17.87
C LYS A 198 21.50 2.43 -17.39
N THR A 199 21.73 3.36 -18.32
CA THR A 199 22.08 4.75 -18.02
C THR A 199 20.92 5.44 -17.29
N MET A 200 19.67 5.26 -17.77
CA MET A 200 18.49 5.75 -17.10
C MET A 200 18.31 5.16 -15.69
N ALA A 201 18.56 3.87 -15.52
CA ALA A 201 18.45 3.20 -14.22
C ALA A 201 19.43 3.79 -13.19
N ARG A 202 20.69 3.99 -13.57
CA ARG A 202 21.70 4.64 -12.71
C ARG A 202 21.30 6.07 -12.34
N TYR A 203 20.85 6.84 -13.32
CA TYR A 203 20.40 8.21 -13.08
C TYR A 203 19.20 8.26 -12.11
N LEU A 204 18.15 7.52 -12.39
CA LEU A 204 16.95 7.50 -11.57
C LEU A 204 17.23 7.06 -10.13
N GLY A 205 18.08 6.03 -9.97
CA GLY A 205 18.47 5.57 -8.64
C GLY A 205 19.37 6.55 -7.88
N GLY A 206 20.09 7.42 -8.59
CA GLY A 206 20.93 8.47 -8.00
C GLY A 206 20.20 9.78 -7.69
N ILE A 207 18.90 9.90 -8.00
CA ILE A 207 18.13 11.09 -7.67
C ILE A 207 17.74 11.06 -6.19
N HIS A 208 18.33 11.94 -5.40
CA HIS A 208 17.99 12.15 -4.01
C HIS A 208 16.98 13.31 -3.90
N ASN A 209 15.69 12.98 -3.90
CA ASN A 209 14.64 13.95 -3.62
C ASN A 209 14.42 14.02 -2.10
N GLN A 210 14.73 15.16 -1.52
CA GLN A 210 14.38 15.50 -0.14
C GLN A 210 12.86 15.68 0.02
#